data_c4d79914c37f5877da533349adfbc85f
#
_entry.id   c4d79914c37f5877da533349adfbc85f
#
_cell.length_a   1.000
_cell.length_b   1.000
_cell.length_c   1.000
_cell.angle_alpha   90.00
_cell.angle_beta   90.00
_cell.angle_gamma   90.00
#
_symmetry.space_group_name_H-M   'P 1'
#
loop_
_entity.id
_entity.type
_entity.pdbx_description
1 polymer ?
#
loop_
_entity_poly.entity_id
_entity_poly.type
_entity_poly.pdbx_seq_one_letter_code
_entity_poly.pdbx_strand_id
1 'polypeptide(L)'
;MNLSAVEIKAFVPARDFERSKDFYARIGFEIPWSSDDLAYVRYGETSFLLQKFYVEQHTANFMMHFLVEDVDAWYQHIINSGVVERFGLRIEPPQDRPWGLRDFPLVDPSGVLWRVGQNIGSEVQQFVQAETASRLGCMVTC
;
A
#
# COMPACT_ATOMS: atom_id res chain seq x y z
N MET A 1 -15.56 -25.04 17.82
CA MET A 1 -14.46 -24.73 16.91
C MET A 1 -14.43 -23.23 16.63
N ASN A 2 -13.29 -22.62 16.75
CA ASN A 2 -13.16 -21.19 16.48
C ASN A 2 -12.37 -20.99 15.18
N LEU A 3 -13.03 -20.49 14.13
CA LEU A 3 -12.44 -20.23 12.83
C LEU A 3 -12.27 -18.73 12.56
N SER A 4 -12.31 -17.90 13.60
CA SER A 4 -12.13 -16.45 13.45
C SER A 4 -10.71 -16.12 12.97
N ALA A 5 -10.63 -15.35 11.92
CA ALA A 5 -9.36 -14.80 11.45
C ALA A 5 -9.06 -13.51 12.19
N VAL A 6 -7.79 -13.24 12.44
CA VAL A 6 -7.36 -11.98 13.05
C VAL A 6 -6.85 -11.02 11.97
N GLU A 7 -5.91 -11.48 11.17
CA GLU A 7 -5.32 -10.66 10.11
C GLU A 7 -4.70 -11.54 9.04
N ILE A 8 -4.57 -10.96 7.85
CA ILE A 8 -3.69 -11.48 6.81
C ILE A 8 -2.68 -10.36 6.53
N LYS A 9 -1.40 -10.68 6.55
CA LYS A 9 -0.35 -9.71 6.30
C LYS A 9 0.62 -10.22 5.25
N ALA A 10 1.07 -9.32 4.38
CA ALA A 10 2.19 -9.60 3.49
C ALA A 10 3.50 -9.29 4.20
N PHE A 11 4.58 -9.99 3.80
CA PHE A 11 5.93 -9.62 4.18
C PHE A 11 6.49 -8.76 3.05
N VAL A 12 6.61 -7.46 3.30
CA VAL A 12 7.10 -6.49 2.32
C VAL A 12 8.62 -6.40 2.45
N PRO A 13 9.37 -6.63 1.38
CA PRO A 13 10.83 -6.61 1.46
C PRO A 13 11.39 -5.21 1.64
N ALA A 14 12.50 -5.12 2.33
CA ALA A 14 13.25 -3.88 2.48
C ALA A 14 14.72 -4.13 2.24
N ARG A 15 15.28 -3.42 1.27
CA ARG A 15 16.72 -3.47 0.98
C ARG A 15 17.50 -2.78 2.09
N ASP A 16 17.05 -1.59 2.48
CA ASP A 16 17.56 -0.84 3.60
C ASP A 16 16.42 -0.69 4.61
N PHE A 17 16.43 -1.54 5.63
CA PHE A 17 15.33 -1.69 6.56
C PHE A 17 15.02 -0.40 7.31
N GLU A 18 16.05 0.27 7.84
CA GLU A 18 15.85 1.50 8.60
C GLU A 18 15.35 2.64 7.70
N ARG A 19 15.84 2.71 6.47
CA ARG A 19 15.40 3.69 5.50
C ARG A 19 13.93 3.49 5.12
N SER A 20 13.52 2.24 4.92
CA SER A 20 12.12 1.91 4.62
C SER A 20 11.19 2.22 5.79
N LYS A 21 11.62 1.91 7.02
CA LYS A 21 10.83 2.28 8.21
C LYS A 21 10.65 3.79 8.30
N ASP A 22 11.69 4.55 8.06
CA ASP A 22 11.62 6.00 8.07
C ASP A 22 10.63 6.52 7.02
N PHE A 23 10.67 5.95 5.82
CA PHE A 23 9.74 6.32 4.75
C PHE A 23 8.28 6.10 5.18
N TYR A 24 7.95 4.90 5.66
CA TYR A 24 6.56 4.61 6.03
C TYR A 24 6.08 5.47 7.20
N ALA A 25 6.95 5.71 8.17
CA ALA A 25 6.60 6.59 9.29
C ALA A 25 6.32 8.02 8.81
N ARG A 26 7.10 8.53 7.87
CA ARG A 26 6.94 9.90 7.38
C ARG A 26 5.66 10.12 6.59
N ILE A 27 5.14 9.10 5.95
CA ILE A 27 3.84 9.22 5.26
C ILE A 27 2.65 8.91 6.16
N GLY A 28 2.91 8.64 7.44
CA GLY A 28 1.85 8.55 8.44
C GLY A 28 1.55 7.14 8.95
N PHE A 29 2.28 6.12 8.51
CA PHE A 29 2.08 4.78 9.08
C PHE A 29 2.70 4.71 10.46
N GLU A 30 2.03 3.96 11.33
CA GLU A 30 2.56 3.66 12.67
C GLU A 30 3.39 2.39 12.61
N ILE A 31 4.41 2.31 13.47
CA ILE A 31 5.22 1.11 13.64
C ILE A 31 5.14 0.70 15.11
N PRO A 32 4.04 0.01 15.51
CA PRO A 32 3.83 -0.32 16.92
C PRO A 32 4.87 -1.28 17.48
N TRP A 33 5.53 -2.05 16.60
CA TRP A 33 6.54 -3.00 17.03
C TRP A 33 7.59 -3.16 15.93
N SER A 34 8.83 -3.31 16.34
CA SER A 34 9.95 -3.53 15.44
C SER A 34 11.07 -4.27 16.16
N SER A 35 11.69 -5.21 15.46
CA SER A 35 12.94 -5.84 15.86
C SER A 35 14.05 -5.39 14.91
N ASP A 36 15.19 -6.07 14.93
CA ASP A 36 16.30 -5.73 14.03
C ASP A 36 16.01 -6.06 12.57
N ASP A 37 15.08 -6.97 12.31
CA ASP A 37 14.83 -7.49 10.95
C ASP A 37 13.36 -7.57 10.55
N LEU A 38 12.44 -7.18 11.43
CA LEU A 38 11.01 -7.25 11.15
C LEU A 38 10.29 -6.09 11.84
N ALA A 39 9.35 -5.45 11.15
CA ALA A 39 8.54 -4.39 11.72
C ALA A 39 7.07 -4.60 11.38
N TYR A 40 6.21 -4.32 12.36
CA TYR A 40 4.76 -4.27 12.16
C TYR A 40 4.41 -2.84 11.76
N VAL A 41 3.88 -2.67 10.55
CA VAL A 41 3.56 -1.35 9.99
C VAL A 41 2.05 -1.28 9.79
N ARG A 42 1.43 -0.23 10.31
CA ARG A 42 -0.03 -0.13 10.35
C ARG A 42 -0.52 1.26 9.99
N TYR A 43 -1.65 1.32 9.30
CA TYR A 43 -2.42 2.54 9.11
C TYR A 43 -3.89 2.22 9.31
N GLY A 44 -4.52 2.83 10.34
CA GLY A 44 -5.88 2.48 10.71
C GLY A 44 -6.01 1.00 11.02
N GLU A 45 -6.90 0.33 10.32
CA GLU A 45 -7.15 -1.10 10.52
C GLU A 45 -6.41 -1.98 9.51
N THR A 46 -5.54 -1.41 8.72
CA THR A 46 -4.78 -2.13 7.71
C THR A 46 -3.30 -2.16 8.08
N SER A 47 -2.61 -3.22 7.71
CA SER A 47 -1.23 -3.43 8.15
C SER A 47 -0.47 -4.36 7.23
N PHE A 48 0.83 -4.37 7.39
CA PHE A 48 1.73 -5.33 6.75
C PHE A 48 2.98 -5.49 7.63
N LEU A 49 3.79 -6.49 7.30
CA LEU A 49 5.08 -6.69 7.95
C LEU A 49 6.18 -6.23 7.00
N LEU A 50 7.07 -5.39 7.49
CA LEU A 50 8.24 -4.96 6.75
C LEU A 50 9.40 -5.86 7.16
N GLN A 51 10.07 -6.47 6.19
CA GLN A 51 11.06 -7.48 6.45
C GLN A 51 12.42 -7.05 5.91
N LYS A 52 13.45 -7.18 6.74
CA LYS A 52 14.83 -6.95 6.32
C LYS A 52 15.30 -8.13 5.47
N PHE A 53 14.84 -8.14 4.24
CA PHE A 53 15.13 -9.20 3.28
C PHE A 53 14.95 -8.61 1.89
N TYR A 54 15.89 -8.89 0.98
CA TYR A 54 15.82 -8.28 -0.34
C TYR A 54 16.35 -9.24 -1.39
N VAL A 55 15.49 -9.53 -2.37
CA VAL A 55 15.85 -10.20 -3.61
C VAL A 55 15.31 -9.33 -4.73
N GLU A 56 16.19 -8.78 -5.55
CA GLU A 56 15.82 -7.78 -6.55
C GLU A 56 14.68 -8.25 -7.46
N GLN A 57 14.76 -9.47 -7.96
CA GLN A 57 13.74 -10.02 -8.86
C GLN A 57 12.36 -10.13 -8.19
N HIS A 58 12.34 -10.48 -6.91
CA HIS A 58 11.08 -10.58 -6.17
C HIS A 58 10.51 -9.21 -5.87
N THR A 59 11.38 -8.28 -5.47
CA THR A 59 10.96 -6.92 -5.12
C THR A 59 10.45 -6.16 -6.33
N ALA A 60 11.09 -6.33 -7.48
CA ALA A 60 10.69 -5.67 -8.71
C ALA A 60 9.28 -6.07 -9.17
N ASN A 61 8.81 -7.23 -8.74
CA ASN A 61 7.48 -7.74 -9.08
C ASN A 61 6.49 -7.65 -7.91
N PHE A 62 6.92 -7.11 -6.78
CA PHE A 62 6.07 -6.99 -5.61
C PHE A 62 5.21 -5.74 -5.70
N MET A 63 3.91 -5.90 -5.52
CA MET A 63 2.96 -4.79 -5.62
C MET A 63 2.03 -4.79 -4.42
N MET A 64 1.81 -3.61 -3.84
CA MET A 64 0.85 -3.39 -2.77
C MET A 64 -0.27 -2.50 -3.29
N HIS A 65 -1.50 -2.81 -2.93
CA HIS A 65 -2.65 -1.97 -3.25
C HIS A 65 -3.18 -1.37 -1.94
N PHE A 66 -3.18 -0.05 -1.88
CA PHE A 66 -3.67 0.68 -0.72
C PHE A 66 -4.95 1.41 -1.14
N LEU A 67 -6.09 0.86 -0.77
CA LEU A 67 -7.39 1.43 -1.12
C LEU A 67 -7.78 2.47 -0.07
N VAL A 68 -8.04 3.68 -0.53
CA VAL A 68 -8.32 4.83 0.33
C VAL A 68 -9.62 5.51 -0.10
N GLU A 69 -10.15 6.37 0.76
CA GLU A 69 -11.39 7.09 0.47
C GLU A 69 -11.16 8.32 -0.40
N ASP A 70 -10.00 8.96 -0.29
CA ASP A 70 -9.67 10.18 -1.03
C ASP A 70 -8.24 10.11 -1.56
N VAL A 71 -8.11 9.64 -2.78
CA VAL A 71 -6.80 9.41 -3.40
C VAL A 71 -6.07 10.72 -3.67
N ASP A 72 -6.79 11.78 -4.03
CA ASP A 72 -6.15 13.07 -4.30
C ASP A 72 -5.57 13.67 -3.03
N ALA A 73 -6.26 13.51 -1.89
CA ALA A 73 -5.74 13.94 -0.60
C ALA A 73 -4.47 13.16 -0.23
N TRP A 74 -4.45 11.86 -0.49
CA TRP A 74 -3.27 11.04 -0.23
C TRP A 74 -2.09 11.43 -1.11
N TYR A 75 -2.34 11.68 -2.39
CA TYR A 75 -1.29 12.16 -3.29
C TYR A 75 -0.70 13.47 -2.78
N GLN A 76 -1.54 14.43 -2.44
CA GLN A 76 -1.08 15.72 -1.95
C GLN A 76 -0.35 15.59 -0.62
N HIS A 77 -0.84 14.71 0.26
CA HIS A 77 -0.19 14.43 1.54
C HIS A 77 1.23 13.88 1.34
N ILE A 78 1.40 12.93 0.42
CA ILE A 78 2.71 12.35 0.13
C ILE A 78 3.65 13.41 -0.47
N ILE A 79 3.16 14.21 -1.41
CA ILE A 79 3.96 15.31 -1.99
C ILE A 79 4.40 16.28 -0.89
N ASN A 80 3.48 16.68 -0.03
CA ASN A 80 3.76 17.66 1.02
C ASN A 80 4.67 17.11 2.12
N SER A 81 4.74 15.80 2.28
CA SER A 81 5.61 15.17 3.28
C SER A 81 7.10 15.28 2.97
N GLY A 82 7.45 15.57 1.71
CA GLY A 82 8.83 15.70 1.27
C GLY A 82 9.54 14.37 1.02
N VAL A 83 8.84 13.22 1.12
CA VAL A 83 9.49 11.91 0.96
C VAL A 83 9.97 11.68 -0.47
N VAL A 84 9.30 12.25 -1.45
CA VAL A 84 9.68 12.06 -2.86
C VAL A 84 11.10 12.57 -3.10
N GLU A 85 11.39 13.77 -2.64
CA GLU A 85 12.73 14.36 -2.79
C GLU A 85 13.73 13.68 -1.84
N ARG A 86 13.31 13.45 -0.60
CA ARG A 86 14.21 12.88 0.42
C ARG A 86 14.73 11.51 0.02
N PHE A 87 13.88 10.66 -0.55
CA PHE A 87 14.24 9.29 -0.90
C PHE A 87 14.48 9.10 -2.40
N GLY A 88 14.31 10.14 -3.20
CA GLY A 88 14.50 10.05 -4.65
C GLY A 88 13.50 9.11 -5.31
N LEU A 89 12.21 9.23 -4.97
CA LEU A 89 11.20 8.27 -5.37
C LEU A 89 10.54 8.65 -6.69
N ARG A 90 9.98 7.63 -7.36
CA ARG A 90 9.12 7.83 -8.53
C ARG A 90 7.67 7.85 -8.08
N ILE A 91 6.94 8.88 -8.52
CA ILE A 91 5.53 9.05 -8.24
C ILE A 91 4.89 9.72 -9.46
N GLU A 92 3.63 9.39 -9.74
CA GLU A 92 2.86 10.04 -10.80
C GLU A 92 1.52 10.47 -10.22
N PRO A 93 0.90 11.53 -10.78
CA PRO A 93 -0.38 12.00 -10.26
C PRO A 93 -1.51 11.00 -10.49
N PRO A 94 -2.58 11.08 -9.67
CA PRO A 94 -3.72 10.20 -9.83
C PRO A 94 -4.37 10.30 -11.19
N GLN A 95 -4.82 9.17 -11.72
CA GLN A 95 -5.54 9.09 -12.98
C GLN A 95 -6.72 8.14 -12.84
N ASP A 96 -7.80 8.45 -13.53
CA ASP A 96 -8.94 7.55 -13.62
C ASP A 96 -8.61 6.38 -14.53
N ARG A 97 -8.88 5.17 -14.06
CA ARG A 97 -8.62 3.94 -14.81
C ARG A 97 -9.92 3.35 -15.33
N PRO A 98 -9.90 2.65 -16.48
CA PRO A 98 -11.12 2.08 -17.04
C PRO A 98 -11.77 0.99 -16.18
N TRP A 99 -11.03 0.43 -15.21
CA TRP A 99 -11.58 -0.60 -14.33
C TRP A 99 -12.22 -0.05 -13.05
N GLY A 100 -12.53 1.24 -13.00
CA GLY A 100 -13.30 1.81 -11.91
C GLY A 100 -12.49 2.29 -10.72
N LEU A 101 -11.21 2.52 -10.92
CA LEU A 101 -10.32 3.06 -9.90
C LEU A 101 -9.73 4.37 -10.38
N ARG A 102 -9.50 5.27 -9.42
CA ARG A 102 -8.61 6.40 -9.60
C ARG A 102 -7.39 6.13 -8.75
N ASP A 103 -6.22 6.01 -9.33
CA ASP A 103 -5.03 5.64 -8.58
C ASP A 103 -3.77 6.36 -9.05
N PHE A 104 -2.74 6.29 -8.21
CA PHE A 104 -1.41 6.72 -8.59
C PHE A 104 -0.38 5.68 -8.12
N PRO A 105 0.70 5.49 -8.90
CA PRO A 105 1.79 4.62 -8.50
C PRO A 105 2.81 5.40 -7.67
N LEU A 106 3.37 4.72 -6.68
CA LEU A 106 4.46 5.22 -5.86
C LEU A 106 5.41 4.06 -5.61
N VAL A 107 6.69 4.25 -5.90
CA VAL A 107 7.69 3.22 -5.65
C VAL A 107 8.40 3.56 -4.35
N ASP A 108 8.43 2.62 -3.41
CA ASP A 108 9.08 2.86 -2.11
C ASP A 108 10.61 2.81 -2.23
N PRO A 109 11.37 3.12 -1.16
CA PRO A 109 12.84 3.17 -1.24
C PRO A 109 13.51 1.86 -1.65
N SER A 110 12.83 0.73 -1.52
CA SER A 110 13.38 -0.57 -1.89
C SER A 110 12.93 -1.04 -3.27
N GLY A 111 12.05 -0.29 -3.94
CA GLY A 111 11.55 -0.65 -5.25
C GLY A 111 10.20 -1.35 -5.26
N VAL A 112 9.53 -1.43 -4.12
CA VAL A 112 8.18 -2.00 -4.03
C VAL A 112 7.18 -1.01 -4.64
N LEU A 113 6.37 -1.49 -5.57
CA LEU A 113 5.34 -0.67 -6.20
C LEU A 113 4.10 -0.64 -5.32
N TRP A 114 3.69 0.56 -4.96
CA TRP A 114 2.42 0.81 -4.31
C TRP A 114 1.47 1.45 -5.30
N ARG A 115 0.26 0.94 -5.36
CA ARG A 115 -0.83 1.63 -6.03
C ARG A 115 -1.79 2.11 -4.97
N VAL A 116 -1.88 3.42 -4.82
CA VAL A 116 -2.82 4.05 -3.90
C VAL A 116 -4.05 4.41 -4.71
N GLY A 117 -5.20 3.86 -4.35
CA GLY A 117 -6.39 3.95 -5.19
C GLY A 117 -7.66 4.23 -4.45
N GLN A 118 -8.62 4.76 -5.19
CA GLN A 118 -9.97 5.07 -4.71
C GLN A 118 -10.97 4.50 -5.70
N ASN A 119 -12.03 3.88 -5.20
CA ASN A 119 -13.14 3.44 -6.02
C ASN A 119 -13.90 4.65 -6.54
N ILE A 120 -14.12 4.71 -7.87
CA ILE A 120 -14.79 5.86 -8.49
C ILE A 120 -16.15 5.51 -9.13
N GLY A 121 -16.68 4.32 -8.81
CA GLY A 121 -18.09 4.07 -9.04
C GLY A 121 -18.49 3.61 -10.43
N SER A 122 -17.65 2.88 -11.17
CA SER A 122 -18.13 2.17 -12.36
C SER A 122 -19.09 1.08 -11.93
N GLU A 123 -19.92 0.57 -12.84
CA GLU A 123 -20.83 -0.52 -12.52
C GLU A 123 -20.07 -1.76 -12.04
N VAL A 124 -18.95 -2.08 -12.67
CA VAL A 124 -18.10 -3.19 -12.24
C VAL A 124 -17.58 -2.97 -10.83
N GLN A 125 -17.14 -1.76 -10.55
CA GLN A 125 -16.61 -1.43 -9.23
C GLN A 125 -17.70 -1.49 -8.17
N GLN A 126 -18.90 -1.00 -8.47
CA GLN A 126 -20.02 -1.08 -7.54
C GLN A 126 -20.40 -2.52 -7.25
N PHE A 127 -20.40 -3.37 -8.26
CA PHE A 127 -20.65 -4.78 -8.09
C PHE A 127 -19.59 -5.43 -7.16
N VAL A 128 -18.32 -5.15 -7.41
CA VAL A 128 -17.22 -5.68 -6.61
C VAL A 128 -17.31 -5.20 -5.17
N GLN A 129 -17.69 -3.95 -4.93
CA GLN A 129 -17.88 -3.44 -3.58
C GLN A 129 -19.00 -4.18 -2.86
N ALA A 130 -20.12 -4.44 -3.54
CA ALA A 130 -21.22 -5.19 -2.96
C ALA A 130 -20.80 -6.63 -2.63
N GLU A 131 -20.03 -7.25 -3.49
CA GLU A 131 -19.49 -8.59 -3.25
C GLU A 131 -18.49 -8.58 -2.10
N THR A 132 -17.63 -7.56 -2.03
CA THR A 132 -16.64 -7.44 -0.97
C THR A 132 -17.29 -7.30 0.40
N ALA A 133 -18.43 -6.64 0.47
CA ALA A 133 -19.20 -6.55 1.72
C ALA A 133 -19.60 -7.92 2.25
N SER A 134 -19.66 -8.91 1.39
CA SER A 134 -20.05 -10.27 1.77
C SER A 134 -18.92 -11.28 1.62
N ARG A 135 -17.92 -11.09 0.75
CA ARG A 135 -16.91 -12.12 0.48
C ARG A 135 -15.75 -11.76 -0.41
N LEU A 136 -15.13 -10.69 -0.45
CA LEU A 136 -13.90 -10.47 -1.23
C LEU A 136 -14.07 -10.52 -2.75
N GLY A 137 -14.63 -9.52 -3.33
CA GLY A 137 -14.73 -9.43 -4.78
C GLY A 137 -13.62 -8.69 -5.49
N CYS A 138 -12.60 -8.22 -4.80
CA CYS A 138 -11.65 -7.27 -5.39
C CYS A 138 -10.77 -7.85 -6.49
N MET A 139 -10.64 -9.16 -6.57
CA MET A 139 -9.84 -9.80 -7.62
C MET A 139 -10.33 -9.44 -9.04
N VAL A 140 -11.57 -9.00 -9.16
CA VAL A 140 -12.15 -8.61 -10.46
C VAL A 140 -11.56 -7.28 -10.93
N THR A 141 -11.15 -6.42 -10.00
CA THR A 141 -10.64 -5.09 -10.30
C THR A 141 -9.14 -4.95 -10.05
N CYS A 142 -8.57 -5.91 -9.41
CA CYS A 142 -7.13 -5.95 -9.20
C CYS A 142 -6.43 -6.66 -10.32
#